data_755b90a4d71e3632748e6c6ac1d93005
#
_entry.id   755b90a4d71e3632748e6c6ac1d93005
#
_cell.length_a   1.000
_cell.length_b   1.000
_cell.length_c   1.000
_cell.angle_alpha   90.00
_cell.angle_beta   90.00
_cell.angle_gamma   90.00
#
_symmetry.space_group_name_H-M   'P 1'
#
loop_
_entity.id
_entity.type
_entity.pdbx_description
1 polymer ?
#
loop_
_entity_poly.entity_id
_entity_poly.type
_entity_poly.pdbx_seq_one_letter_code
_entity_poly.pdbx_strand_id
1 'polypeptide(L)'
;MTNARRCPRLVTVLSLSVALGVTHAALEAQSPPAQPPADWGPISINMEEISYPHPVEFLNLKLFGQDVRIAYMDVSPVGPPNGRTVVLLHGGSYYGWYWKAQIEALRNEGYRVVVKDRLGWGKSSKPILPYSISLHASNTARLLEHLGISQAAIVGHSVGGQMATRFAFLYPEMTTHLVTVNQIGLTDGRAGRGYRPFTGQINAEPDPQSVYESAVRTDMRRYVNWKPEFIDHIRIRYGQSLSGDWPRLAYVRSLGGNLRGMDTVVDDWPHIQTKTLILGGEVDGPNFPRNARHAVDVLPNAEIFLIPGVGHNLHEEVPEIVSAELIRFLGS
;
A
#
# COMPACT_ATOMS: atom_id res chain seq x y z
N MET A 1 65.69 43.47 28.73
CA MET A 1 64.81 42.94 27.59
C MET A 1 64.88 41.43 27.69
N THR A 2 63.99 40.80 28.45
CA THR A 2 64.01 39.36 28.69
C THR A 2 62.64 38.79 28.36
N ASN A 3 62.59 38.02 27.28
CA ASN A 3 61.43 37.30 26.81
C ASN A 3 61.21 36.05 27.69
N ALA A 4 60.12 36.04 28.45
CA ALA A 4 59.67 34.85 29.19
C ALA A 4 58.76 34.02 28.27
N ARG A 5 59.25 32.83 27.89
CA ARG A 5 58.49 31.81 27.20
C ARG A 5 57.57 31.07 28.19
N ARG A 6 56.24 31.12 27.96
CA ARG A 6 55.26 30.33 28.71
C ARG A 6 55.24 28.92 28.16
N CYS A 7 55.44 27.89 28.98
CA CYS A 7 55.17 26.47 28.69
C CYS A 7 53.72 26.21 28.71
N PRO A 8 53.21 25.42 27.75
CA PRO A 8 51.80 24.92 27.81
C PRO A 8 51.69 23.74 28.79
N ARG A 9 50.74 23.83 29.69
CA ARG A 9 50.35 22.73 30.57
C ARG A 9 49.66 21.62 29.76
N LEU A 10 50.24 20.42 29.80
CA LEU A 10 49.63 19.20 29.29
C LEU A 10 48.46 18.83 30.22
N VAL A 11 47.24 18.87 29.70
CA VAL A 11 46.07 18.31 30.39
C VAL A 11 45.91 16.88 29.88
N THR A 12 46.23 15.92 30.73
CA THR A 12 46.00 14.49 30.46
C THR A 12 44.51 14.21 30.70
N VAL A 13 43.77 14.03 29.61
CA VAL A 13 42.39 13.55 29.68
C VAL A 13 42.42 12.03 29.76
N LEU A 14 42.09 11.50 30.92
CA LEU A 14 41.87 10.06 31.12
C LEU A 14 40.52 9.71 30.52
N SER A 15 40.50 9.15 29.33
CA SER A 15 39.31 8.58 28.73
C SER A 15 39.03 7.20 29.35
N LEU A 16 38.05 7.16 30.26
CA LEU A 16 37.49 5.92 30.77
C LEU A 16 36.56 5.31 29.71
N SER A 17 37.07 4.38 28.90
CA SER A 17 36.27 3.59 27.97
C SER A 17 35.51 2.53 28.76
N VAL A 18 34.26 2.82 29.12
CA VAL A 18 33.31 1.81 29.57
C VAL A 18 32.86 1.06 28.32
N ALA A 19 33.41 -0.10 28.07
CA ALA A 19 32.89 -1.06 27.09
C ALA A 19 31.58 -1.63 27.64
N LEU A 20 30.46 -0.98 27.35
CA LEU A 20 29.16 -1.62 27.43
C LEU A 20 29.11 -2.68 26.32
N GLY A 21 29.32 -3.93 26.72
CA GLY A 21 29.04 -5.09 25.90
C GLY A 21 27.54 -5.18 25.64
N VAL A 22 27.03 -4.43 24.65
CA VAL A 22 25.75 -4.69 24.06
C VAL A 22 25.95 -5.95 23.23
N THR A 23 25.63 -7.10 23.82
CA THR A 23 25.36 -8.30 23.03
C THR A 23 24.19 -7.96 22.13
N HIS A 24 24.48 -7.59 20.88
CA HIS A 24 23.52 -7.67 19.80
C HIS A 24 23.21 -9.17 19.66
N ALA A 25 22.21 -9.66 20.40
CA ALA A 25 21.44 -10.78 19.90
C ALA A 25 20.87 -10.24 18.58
N ALA A 26 21.52 -10.59 17.49
CA ALA A 26 20.92 -10.48 16.16
C ALA A 26 19.61 -11.25 16.30
N LEU A 27 18.45 -10.54 16.36
CA LEU A 27 17.20 -11.13 15.98
C LEU A 27 17.46 -11.60 14.55
N GLU A 28 17.69 -12.87 14.36
CA GLU A 28 17.60 -13.47 13.05
C GLU A 28 16.21 -13.09 12.55
N ALA A 29 16.16 -12.26 11.52
CA ALA A 29 14.92 -11.93 10.85
C ALA A 29 14.30 -13.26 10.46
N GLN A 30 13.26 -13.70 11.17
CA GLN A 30 12.65 -15.00 10.95
C GLN A 30 12.07 -14.99 9.55
N SER A 31 12.75 -15.61 8.62
CA SER A 31 12.24 -15.80 7.26
C SER A 31 10.95 -16.65 7.31
N PRO A 32 10.05 -16.47 6.36
CA PRO A 32 8.92 -17.39 6.22
C PRO A 32 9.39 -18.84 6.15
N PRO A 33 8.60 -19.80 6.64
CA PRO A 33 8.93 -21.22 6.55
C PRO A 33 9.28 -21.65 5.12
N ALA A 34 10.18 -22.61 4.94
CA ALA A 34 10.55 -23.12 3.61
C ALA A 34 9.39 -23.86 2.91
N GLN A 35 8.42 -24.36 3.69
CA GLN A 35 7.21 -25.03 3.23
C GLN A 35 6.00 -24.45 3.96
N PRO A 36 4.80 -24.46 3.34
CA PRO A 36 3.61 -24.03 4.04
C PRO A 36 3.36 -24.88 5.27
N PRO A 37 3.06 -24.31 6.45
CA PRO A 37 2.68 -25.05 7.63
C PRO A 37 1.50 -26.01 7.37
N ALA A 38 1.57 -27.21 7.93
CA ALA A 38 0.61 -28.29 7.67
C ALA A 38 -0.82 -27.97 8.18
N ASP A 39 -0.95 -27.05 9.12
CA ASP A 39 -2.21 -26.57 9.67
C ASP A 39 -2.87 -25.46 8.83
N TRP A 40 -2.23 -25.00 7.77
CA TRP A 40 -2.82 -24.02 6.86
C TRP A 40 -3.83 -24.66 5.93
N GLY A 41 -5.11 -24.45 6.22
CA GLY A 41 -6.22 -24.92 5.41
C GLY A 41 -6.66 -23.92 4.31
N PRO A 42 -7.68 -24.31 3.52
CA PRO A 42 -8.25 -23.44 2.50
C PRO A 42 -8.88 -22.18 3.11
N ILE A 43 -8.77 -21.09 2.36
CA ILE A 43 -9.43 -19.82 2.64
C ILE A 43 -10.31 -19.48 1.44
N SER A 44 -11.55 -19.05 1.68
CA SER A 44 -12.47 -18.67 0.61
C SER A 44 -11.91 -17.52 -0.22
N ILE A 45 -12.24 -17.47 -1.50
CA ILE A 45 -11.78 -16.37 -2.36
C ILE A 45 -12.32 -15.02 -1.91
N ASN A 46 -13.40 -14.98 -1.13
CA ASN A 46 -13.97 -13.78 -0.52
C ASN A 46 -13.45 -13.50 0.90
N MET A 47 -12.48 -14.28 1.38
CA MET A 47 -11.84 -14.11 2.70
C MET A 47 -12.85 -14.07 3.85
N GLU A 48 -13.86 -14.94 3.82
CA GLU A 48 -14.92 -14.97 4.84
C GLU A 48 -14.38 -15.35 6.21
N GLU A 49 -13.33 -16.18 6.25
CA GLU A 49 -12.64 -16.65 7.46
C GLU A 49 -11.70 -15.61 8.07
N ILE A 50 -11.39 -14.52 7.34
CA ILE A 50 -10.44 -13.50 7.78
C ILE A 50 -11.19 -12.36 8.47
N SER A 51 -10.88 -12.15 9.75
CA SER A 51 -11.40 -11.01 10.50
C SER A 51 -10.72 -9.72 10.08
N TYR A 52 -11.50 -8.66 9.89
CA TYR A 52 -11.01 -7.30 9.64
C TYR A 52 -11.00 -6.51 10.97
N PRO A 53 -10.17 -5.45 11.08
CA PRO A 53 -10.08 -4.69 12.34
C PRO A 53 -11.36 -3.96 12.73
N HIS A 54 -12.21 -3.66 11.74
CA HIS A 54 -13.50 -3.00 11.93
C HIS A 54 -14.61 -3.72 11.16
N PRO A 55 -15.88 -3.46 11.47
CA PRO A 55 -17.02 -4.02 10.75
C PRO A 55 -16.91 -3.76 9.24
N VAL A 56 -17.23 -4.79 8.45
CA VAL A 56 -17.23 -4.71 7.00
C VAL A 56 -18.65 -4.61 6.48
N GLU A 57 -18.89 -3.59 5.69
CA GLU A 57 -20.14 -3.32 5.00
C GLU A 57 -19.98 -3.52 3.49
N PHE A 58 -21.09 -3.50 2.75
CA PHE A 58 -21.07 -3.77 1.32
C PHE A 58 -21.90 -2.73 0.55
N LEU A 59 -21.24 -2.09 -0.42
CA LEU A 59 -21.92 -1.33 -1.46
C LEU A 59 -22.32 -2.26 -2.61
N ASN A 60 -23.61 -2.42 -2.85
CA ASN A 60 -24.14 -3.22 -3.97
C ASN A 60 -24.21 -2.36 -5.24
N LEU A 61 -23.68 -2.87 -6.33
CA LEU A 61 -23.63 -2.20 -7.63
C LEU A 61 -24.00 -3.18 -8.74
N LYS A 62 -24.47 -2.63 -9.87
CA LYS A 62 -24.57 -3.37 -11.14
C LYS A 62 -23.51 -2.85 -12.10
N LEU A 63 -22.54 -3.70 -12.47
CA LEU A 63 -21.44 -3.37 -13.38
C LEU A 63 -21.41 -4.34 -14.54
N PHE A 64 -21.44 -3.83 -15.77
CA PHE A 64 -21.45 -4.65 -16.99
C PHE A 64 -22.50 -5.77 -16.96
N GLY A 65 -23.69 -5.45 -16.45
CA GLY A 65 -24.80 -6.41 -16.33
C GLY A 65 -24.67 -7.42 -15.18
N GLN A 66 -23.58 -7.40 -14.39
CA GLN A 66 -23.35 -8.28 -13.25
C GLN A 66 -23.65 -7.57 -11.94
N ASP A 67 -24.34 -8.25 -11.02
CA ASP A 67 -24.52 -7.78 -9.64
C ASP A 67 -23.24 -8.04 -8.87
N VAL A 68 -22.68 -6.99 -8.27
CA VAL A 68 -21.42 -7.02 -7.55
C VAL A 68 -21.55 -6.26 -6.23
N ARG A 69 -20.71 -6.61 -5.27
CA ARG A 69 -20.59 -5.88 -4.01
C ARG A 69 -19.14 -5.44 -3.79
N ILE A 70 -18.97 -4.23 -3.28
CA ILE A 70 -17.69 -3.68 -2.85
C ILE A 70 -17.67 -3.68 -1.33
N ALA A 71 -16.74 -4.42 -0.73
CA ALA A 71 -16.54 -4.45 0.71
C ALA A 71 -15.77 -3.21 1.17
N TYR A 72 -16.18 -2.63 2.29
CA TYR A 72 -15.51 -1.50 2.89
C TYR A 72 -15.68 -1.50 4.42
N MET A 73 -14.77 -0.80 5.10
CA MET A 73 -14.91 -0.40 6.50
C MET A 73 -15.12 1.11 6.52
N ASP A 74 -16.13 1.58 7.25
CA ASP A 74 -16.38 3.00 7.52
C ASP A 74 -16.19 3.25 9.00
N VAL A 75 -15.05 3.85 9.35
CA VAL A 75 -14.56 3.91 10.73
C VAL A 75 -14.72 5.32 11.27
N SER A 76 -15.54 5.46 12.28
CA SER A 76 -15.76 6.73 12.98
C SER A 76 -14.52 7.16 13.77
N PRO A 77 -14.30 8.47 13.93
CA PRO A 77 -13.22 8.99 14.77
C PRO A 77 -13.41 8.59 16.25
N VAL A 78 -12.31 8.61 17.00
CA VAL A 78 -12.32 8.55 18.44
C VAL A 78 -12.43 9.98 18.99
N GLY A 79 -13.44 10.24 19.83
CA GLY A 79 -13.68 11.58 20.35
C GLY A 79 -14.28 12.55 19.33
N PRO A 80 -14.07 13.87 19.48
CA PRO A 80 -14.65 14.87 18.60
C PRO A 80 -14.14 14.75 17.16
N PRO A 81 -15.04 14.69 16.15
CA PRO A 81 -14.61 14.63 14.75
C PRO A 81 -13.98 15.95 14.31
N ASN A 82 -12.94 15.87 13.50
CA ASN A 82 -12.30 17.01 12.86
C ASN A 82 -13.00 17.46 11.55
N GLY A 83 -14.09 16.79 11.16
CA GLY A 83 -14.87 17.06 9.96
C GLY A 83 -14.24 16.56 8.64
N ARG A 84 -13.11 15.86 8.70
CA ARG A 84 -12.37 15.39 7.53
C ARG A 84 -12.49 13.88 7.36
N THR A 85 -12.51 13.45 6.10
CA THR A 85 -12.52 12.00 5.74
C THR A 85 -11.24 11.62 5.01
N VAL A 86 -10.73 10.43 5.30
CA VAL A 86 -9.60 9.81 4.60
C VAL A 86 -10.04 8.48 3.99
N VAL A 87 -9.73 8.28 2.71
CA VAL A 87 -9.95 7.00 2.00
C VAL A 87 -8.61 6.29 1.84
N LEU A 88 -8.52 5.03 2.27
CA LEU A 88 -7.34 4.20 2.16
C LEU A 88 -7.53 3.11 1.09
N LEU A 89 -6.67 3.12 0.06
CA LEU A 89 -6.70 2.23 -1.09
C LEU A 89 -5.52 1.27 -1.06
N HIS A 90 -5.80 -0.03 -1.01
CA HIS A 90 -4.77 -1.05 -0.85
C HIS A 90 -4.02 -1.40 -2.14
N GLY A 91 -2.84 -2.01 -1.97
CA GLY A 91 -1.94 -2.47 -3.04
C GLY A 91 -2.39 -3.75 -3.75
N GLY A 92 -1.59 -4.18 -4.72
CA GLY A 92 -1.93 -5.22 -5.70
C GLY A 92 -2.21 -6.61 -5.17
N SER A 93 -1.58 -7.01 -4.09
CA SER A 93 -1.69 -8.36 -3.52
C SER A 93 -2.26 -8.37 -2.11
N TYR A 94 -2.82 -7.24 -1.70
CA TYR A 94 -3.26 -7.00 -0.33
C TYR A 94 -4.74 -6.65 -0.26
N TYR A 95 -5.21 -6.31 0.94
CA TYR A 95 -6.61 -6.09 1.31
C TYR A 95 -6.71 -4.93 2.27
N GLY A 96 -7.89 -4.37 2.49
CA GLY A 96 -8.08 -3.21 3.34
C GLY A 96 -7.58 -3.38 4.78
N TRP A 97 -7.59 -4.59 5.34
CA TRP A 97 -7.19 -4.79 6.74
C TRP A 97 -5.71 -4.48 7.04
N TYR A 98 -4.81 -4.50 6.05
CA TYR A 98 -3.39 -4.20 6.29
C TYR A 98 -3.13 -2.73 6.62
N TRP A 99 -4.13 -1.86 6.47
CA TRP A 99 -4.10 -0.47 6.92
C TRP A 99 -4.39 -0.29 8.42
N LYS A 100 -4.47 -1.36 9.21
CA LYS A 100 -4.89 -1.36 10.64
C LYS A 100 -4.22 -0.27 11.47
N ALA A 101 -2.92 -0.07 11.32
CA ALA A 101 -2.18 0.94 12.09
C ALA A 101 -2.56 2.37 11.69
N GLN A 102 -2.71 2.64 10.39
CA GLN A 102 -3.10 3.96 9.88
C GLN A 102 -4.56 4.28 10.18
N ILE A 103 -5.45 3.26 10.17
CA ILE A 103 -6.84 3.43 10.60
C ILE A 103 -6.86 3.96 12.03
N GLU A 104 -6.18 3.28 12.96
CA GLU A 104 -6.18 3.68 14.38
C GLU A 104 -5.52 5.06 14.59
N ALA A 105 -4.40 5.33 13.94
CA ALA A 105 -3.72 6.62 14.04
C ALA A 105 -4.62 7.77 13.56
N LEU A 106 -5.24 7.64 12.39
CA LEU A 106 -6.07 8.68 11.80
C LEU A 106 -7.37 8.90 12.60
N ARG A 107 -8.05 7.82 13.04
CA ARG A 107 -9.28 7.97 13.83
C ARG A 107 -9.04 8.61 15.19
N ASN A 108 -7.86 8.38 15.81
CA ASN A 108 -7.47 9.02 17.05
C ASN A 108 -7.27 10.54 16.88
N GLU A 109 -6.92 11.00 15.68
CA GLU A 109 -6.81 12.42 15.31
C GLU A 109 -8.13 13.01 14.79
N GLY A 110 -9.24 12.31 15.01
CA GLY A 110 -10.58 12.82 14.69
C GLY A 110 -11.02 12.64 13.24
N TYR A 111 -10.27 11.91 12.39
CA TYR A 111 -10.68 11.63 11.02
C TYR A 111 -11.71 10.49 10.96
N ARG A 112 -12.69 10.62 10.05
CA ARG A 112 -13.46 9.47 9.53
C ARG A 112 -12.59 8.74 8.53
N VAL A 113 -12.45 7.40 8.67
CA VAL A 113 -11.56 6.61 7.80
C VAL A 113 -12.37 5.59 7.02
N VAL A 114 -12.35 5.69 5.70
CA VAL A 114 -13.01 4.74 4.80
C VAL A 114 -11.96 3.86 4.14
N VAL A 115 -12.06 2.55 4.30
CA VAL A 115 -11.13 1.59 3.71
C VAL A 115 -11.91 0.63 2.85
N LYS A 116 -11.58 0.54 1.56
CA LYS A 116 -12.31 -0.39 0.68
C LYS A 116 -11.40 -1.50 0.15
N ASP A 117 -11.97 -2.68 0.00
CA ASP A 117 -11.40 -3.71 -0.85
C ASP A 117 -11.80 -3.41 -2.31
N ARG A 118 -10.81 -3.28 -3.18
CA ARG A 118 -11.12 -3.09 -4.61
C ARG A 118 -11.79 -4.32 -5.19
N LEU A 119 -12.62 -4.12 -6.17
CA LEU A 119 -13.30 -5.21 -6.89
C LEU A 119 -12.27 -6.23 -7.42
N GLY A 120 -12.52 -7.51 -7.24
CA GLY A 120 -11.58 -8.58 -7.55
C GLY A 120 -10.65 -8.99 -6.40
N TRP A 121 -10.65 -8.26 -5.26
CA TRP A 121 -9.77 -8.52 -4.09
C TRP A 121 -10.55 -8.50 -2.78
N GLY A 122 -9.90 -9.02 -1.74
CA GLY A 122 -10.42 -9.01 -0.38
C GLY A 122 -11.81 -9.63 -0.27
N LYS A 123 -12.71 -8.97 0.46
CA LYS A 123 -14.10 -9.38 0.63
C LYS A 123 -15.04 -8.88 -0.49
N SER A 124 -14.55 -8.06 -1.43
CA SER A 124 -15.31 -7.62 -2.60
C SER A 124 -15.55 -8.76 -3.60
N SER A 125 -16.59 -8.65 -4.44
CA SER A 125 -16.89 -9.60 -5.51
C SER A 125 -15.73 -9.78 -6.49
N LYS A 126 -15.67 -10.96 -7.14
CA LYS A 126 -14.68 -11.36 -8.16
C LYS A 126 -15.36 -11.53 -9.53
N PRO A 127 -15.97 -10.47 -10.11
CA PRO A 127 -16.59 -10.58 -11.42
C PRO A 127 -15.54 -10.70 -12.52
N ILE A 128 -15.90 -11.37 -13.60
CA ILE A 128 -15.13 -11.37 -14.84
C ILE A 128 -15.55 -10.14 -15.64
N LEU A 129 -14.69 -9.12 -15.69
CA LEU A 129 -14.94 -7.87 -16.38
C LEU A 129 -13.62 -7.16 -16.75
N PRO A 130 -13.63 -6.13 -17.59
CA PRO A 130 -12.43 -5.36 -17.94
C PRO A 130 -12.02 -4.46 -16.76
N TYR A 131 -11.07 -4.93 -15.98
CA TYR A 131 -10.49 -4.13 -14.88
C TYR A 131 -9.60 -3.01 -15.42
N SER A 132 -9.81 -1.78 -14.93
CA SER A 132 -8.95 -0.63 -15.20
C SER A 132 -8.74 0.20 -13.93
N ILE A 133 -7.74 1.08 -13.94
CA ILE A 133 -7.52 2.03 -12.85
C ILE A 133 -8.71 2.99 -12.75
N SER A 134 -9.24 3.42 -13.91
CA SER A 134 -10.42 4.30 -13.98
C SER A 134 -11.68 3.64 -13.39
N LEU A 135 -11.90 2.33 -13.64
CA LEU A 135 -13.01 1.60 -13.02
C LEU A 135 -12.90 1.61 -11.48
N HIS A 136 -11.69 1.39 -10.96
CA HIS A 136 -11.47 1.40 -9.51
C HIS A 136 -11.64 2.80 -8.90
N ALA A 137 -11.20 3.85 -9.61
CA ALA A 137 -11.44 5.25 -9.22
C ALA A 137 -12.95 5.56 -9.19
N SER A 138 -13.68 5.23 -10.25
CA SER A 138 -15.14 5.44 -10.32
C SER A 138 -15.90 4.68 -9.22
N ASN A 139 -15.46 3.47 -8.89
CA ASN A 139 -16.05 2.74 -7.76
C ASN A 139 -15.74 3.36 -6.41
N THR A 140 -14.65 4.12 -6.28
CA THR A 140 -14.39 4.92 -5.08
C THR A 140 -15.34 6.11 -5.00
N ALA A 141 -15.58 6.82 -6.10
CA ALA A 141 -16.53 7.92 -6.15
C ALA A 141 -17.95 7.45 -5.75
N ARG A 142 -18.42 6.34 -6.34
CA ARG A 142 -19.72 5.74 -5.97
C ARG A 142 -19.82 5.35 -4.50
N LEU A 143 -18.73 4.88 -3.89
CA LEU A 143 -18.71 4.59 -2.46
C LEU A 143 -18.83 5.88 -1.63
N LEU A 144 -18.11 6.94 -1.98
CA LEU A 144 -18.22 8.23 -1.29
C LEU A 144 -19.62 8.84 -1.43
N GLU A 145 -20.21 8.79 -2.63
CA GLU A 145 -21.60 9.20 -2.87
C GLU A 145 -22.58 8.42 -1.98
N HIS A 146 -22.44 7.08 -1.92
CA HIS A 146 -23.26 6.21 -1.08
C HIS A 146 -23.16 6.58 0.41
N LEU A 147 -21.98 6.96 0.87
CA LEU A 147 -21.71 7.36 2.26
C LEU A 147 -22.03 8.82 2.56
N GLY A 148 -22.51 9.58 1.58
CA GLY A 148 -22.81 11.02 1.70
C GLY A 148 -21.54 11.86 1.91
N ILE A 149 -20.38 11.41 1.42
CA ILE A 149 -19.10 12.08 1.55
C ILE A 149 -18.84 12.90 0.28
N SER A 150 -18.88 14.21 0.39
CA SER A 150 -18.63 15.11 -0.74
C SER A 150 -17.15 15.28 -1.06
N GLN A 151 -16.28 15.22 -0.05
CA GLN A 151 -14.84 15.41 -0.21
C GLN A 151 -14.06 14.51 0.76
N ALA A 152 -12.90 14.01 0.31
CA ALA A 152 -12.01 13.22 1.12
C ALA A 152 -10.55 13.38 0.68
N ALA A 153 -9.63 13.11 1.60
CA ALA A 153 -8.25 12.83 1.26
C ALA A 153 -8.14 11.40 0.73
N ILE A 154 -7.43 11.21 -0.37
CA ILE A 154 -7.28 9.89 -1.02
C ILE A 154 -5.85 9.41 -0.84
N VAL A 155 -5.68 8.35 -0.09
CA VAL A 155 -4.38 7.71 0.22
C VAL A 155 -4.31 6.36 -0.45
N GLY A 156 -3.29 6.10 -1.25
CA GLY A 156 -3.17 4.83 -1.96
C GLY A 156 -1.77 4.23 -1.93
N HIS A 157 -1.67 2.94 -1.58
CA HIS A 157 -0.42 2.20 -1.59
C HIS A 157 -0.25 1.42 -2.90
N SER A 158 0.96 1.47 -3.48
CA SER A 158 1.31 0.64 -4.65
C SER A 158 0.36 0.91 -5.84
N VAL A 159 -0.38 -0.11 -6.32
CA VAL A 159 -1.44 0.10 -7.33
C VAL A 159 -2.61 0.92 -6.78
N GLY A 160 -2.85 0.93 -5.47
CA GLY A 160 -3.78 1.86 -4.84
C GLY A 160 -3.37 3.32 -5.04
N GLY A 161 -2.07 3.60 -5.13
CA GLY A 161 -1.51 4.90 -5.50
C GLY A 161 -1.91 5.32 -6.93
N GLN A 162 -1.84 4.40 -7.90
CA GLN A 162 -2.37 4.67 -9.25
C GLN A 162 -3.87 4.97 -9.23
N MET A 163 -4.64 4.24 -8.40
CA MET A 163 -6.07 4.49 -8.25
C MET A 163 -6.35 5.85 -7.61
N ALA A 164 -5.57 6.23 -6.59
CA ALA A 164 -5.66 7.54 -5.93
C ALA A 164 -5.33 8.68 -6.90
N THR A 165 -4.26 8.54 -7.70
CA THR A 165 -3.86 9.49 -8.74
C THR A 165 -4.99 9.66 -9.77
N ARG A 166 -5.50 8.56 -10.33
CA ARG A 166 -6.61 8.61 -11.31
C ARG A 166 -7.89 9.17 -10.67
N PHE A 167 -8.14 8.92 -9.38
CA PHE A 167 -9.27 9.52 -8.67
C PHE A 167 -9.13 11.04 -8.58
N ALA A 168 -7.97 11.54 -8.15
CA ALA A 168 -7.71 12.97 -8.05
C ALA A 168 -7.81 13.69 -9.42
N PHE A 169 -7.43 13.02 -10.49
CA PHE A 169 -7.59 13.54 -11.86
C PHE A 169 -9.06 13.57 -12.31
N LEU A 170 -9.84 12.49 -12.07
CA LEU A 170 -11.22 12.38 -12.56
C LEU A 170 -12.24 13.13 -11.68
N TYR A 171 -11.94 13.27 -10.38
CA TYR A 171 -12.84 13.83 -9.36
C TYR A 171 -12.12 14.87 -8.49
N PRO A 172 -11.57 15.95 -9.10
CA PRO A 172 -10.80 16.95 -8.36
C PRO A 172 -11.60 17.62 -7.26
N GLU A 173 -12.91 17.89 -7.48
CA GLU A 173 -13.82 18.46 -6.46
C GLU A 173 -14.07 17.54 -5.28
N MET A 174 -13.92 16.25 -5.43
CA MET A 174 -14.07 15.28 -4.35
C MET A 174 -12.74 15.02 -3.61
N THR A 175 -11.62 15.58 -4.08
CA THR A 175 -10.28 15.28 -3.57
C THR A 175 -9.68 16.47 -2.83
N THR A 176 -9.59 16.38 -1.49
CA THR A 176 -8.94 17.43 -0.68
C THR A 176 -7.43 17.32 -0.70
N HIS A 177 -6.90 16.09 -0.59
CA HIS A 177 -5.48 15.78 -0.62
C HIS A 177 -5.26 14.45 -1.35
N LEU A 178 -4.14 14.35 -2.05
CA LEU A 178 -3.67 13.10 -2.66
C LEU A 178 -2.42 12.63 -1.92
N VAL A 179 -2.40 11.37 -1.46
CA VAL A 179 -1.19 10.75 -0.92
C VAL A 179 -0.93 9.44 -1.65
N THR A 180 0.24 9.32 -2.23
CA THR A 180 0.71 8.07 -2.84
C THR A 180 1.80 7.46 -1.97
N VAL A 181 1.60 6.20 -1.59
CA VAL A 181 2.51 5.43 -0.72
C VAL A 181 3.16 4.36 -1.58
N ASN A 182 4.45 4.48 -1.84
CA ASN A 182 5.18 3.57 -2.75
C ASN A 182 4.38 3.21 -4.02
N GLN A 183 3.82 4.25 -4.66
CA GLN A 183 3.04 4.06 -5.88
C GLN A 183 3.87 3.36 -6.96
N ILE A 184 3.28 2.36 -7.59
CA ILE A 184 3.82 1.77 -8.83
C ILE A 184 3.33 2.55 -10.06
N GLY A 185 3.96 2.32 -11.22
CA GLY A 185 3.55 3.01 -12.46
C GLY A 185 3.95 4.49 -12.47
N LEU A 186 5.08 4.82 -11.84
CA LEU A 186 5.72 6.15 -11.89
C LEU A 186 6.41 6.43 -13.23
N THR A 187 6.32 5.51 -14.17
CA THR A 187 6.78 5.66 -15.56
C THR A 187 5.79 4.99 -16.48
N ASP A 188 5.70 5.48 -17.73
CA ASP A 188 4.95 4.79 -18.76
C ASP A 188 5.70 3.52 -19.20
N GLY A 189 5.27 2.38 -18.70
CA GLY A 189 5.88 1.09 -19.03
C GLY A 189 5.45 0.51 -20.37
N ARG A 190 4.54 1.16 -21.12
CA ARG A 190 3.99 0.63 -22.40
C ARG A 190 5.05 0.54 -23.47
N ALA A 191 5.88 1.58 -23.61
CA ALA A 191 6.90 1.68 -24.65
C ALA A 191 8.06 0.68 -24.48
N GLY A 192 8.35 0.23 -23.27
CA GLY A 192 9.45 -0.70 -22.96
C GLY A 192 9.03 -2.16 -22.79
N ARG A 193 7.75 -2.48 -22.90
CA ARG A 193 7.24 -3.84 -22.72
C ARG A 193 6.98 -4.50 -24.07
N GLY A 194 7.69 -5.59 -24.34
CA GLY A 194 7.31 -6.49 -25.44
C GLY A 194 5.89 -7.04 -25.22
N TYR A 195 5.25 -7.41 -26.34
CA TYR A 195 3.92 -8.04 -26.31
C TYR A 195 3.96 -9.29 -25.43
N ARG A 196 3.03 -9.36 -24.47
CA ARG A 196 2.78 -10.55 -23.66
C ARG A 196 1.41 -11.10 -24.02
N PRO A 197 1.32 -12.34 -24.53
CA PRO A 197 0.03 -12.94 -24.82
C PRO A 197 -0.84 -12.97 -23.56
N PHE A 198 -2.04 -12.43 -23.67
CA PHE A 198 -3.02 -12.45 -22.59
C PHE A 198 -3.33 -13.88 -22.12
N THR A 199 -3.45 -14.79 -23.06
CA THR A 199 -3.74 -16.22 -22.82
C THR A 199 -2.69 -16.93 -21.99
N GLY A 200 -1.38 -16.57 -22.10
CA GLY A 200 -0.31 -17.22 -21.35
C GLY A 200 -0.36 -16.94 -19.83
N GLN A 201 -0.96 -15.84 -19.42
CA GLN A 201 -1.13 -15.52 -18.00
C GLN A 201 -2.41 -16.09 -17.40
N ILE A 202 -3.44 -16.29 -18.23
CA ILE A 202 -4.74 -16.82 -17.81
C ILE A 202 -4.68 -18.33 -17.59
N ASN A 203 -3.91 -19.04 -18.43
CA ASN A 203 -3.82 -20.49 -18.38
C ASN A 203 -2.78 -21.01 -17.38
N ALA A 204 -2.02 -20.13 -16.74
CA ALA A 204 -1.13 -20.51 -15.65
C ALA A 204 -1.96 -20.64 -14.36
N GLU A 205 -2.55 -21.80 -14.14
CA GLU A 205 -3.05 -22.21 -12.83
C GLU A 205 -1.88 -22.80 -12.03
N PRO A 206 -1.12 -21.97 -11.30
CA PRO A 206 -0.04 -22.50 -10.50
C PRO A 206 -0.65 -23.37 -9.41
N ASP A 207 -0.02 -24.55 -9.19
CA ASP A 207 -0.35 -25.38 -8.04
C ASP A 207 -0.13 -24.60 -6.72
N PRO A 208 -0.74 -25.05 -5.60
CA PRO A 208 -0.63 -24.33 -4.33
C PRO A 208 0.81 -24.13 -3.85
N GLN A 209 1.72 -25.08 -4.11
CA GLN A 209 3.13 -24.95 -3.74
C GLN A 209 3.79 -23.79 -4.51
N SER A 210 3.55 -23.69 -5.80
CA SER A 210 4.04 -22.58 -6.63
C SER A 210 3.47 -21.22 -6.17
N VAL A 211 2.21 -21.20 -5.71
CA VAL A 211 1.59 -19.98 -5.14
C VAL A 211 2.28 -19.59 -3.84
N TYR A 212 2.55 -20.55 -2.95
CA TYR A 212 3.29 -20.32 -1.71
C TYR A 212 4.66 -19.71 -1.98
N GLU A 213 5.48 -20.39 -2.79
CA GLU A 213 6.82 -19.93 -3.13
C GLU A 213 6.82 -18.52 -3.80
N SER A 214 5.85 -18.26 -4.68
CA SER A 214 5.69 -16.96 -5.29
C SER A 214 5.31 -15.89 -4.26
N ALA A 215 4.47 -16.23 -3.28
CA ALA A 215 4.08 -15.36 -2.19
C ALA A 215 5.29 -15.00 -1.31
N VAL A 216 6.06 -16.00 -0.90
CA VAL A 216 7.30 -15.82 -0.12
C VAL A 216 8.29 -14.92 -0.88
N ARG A 217 8.62 -15.27 -2.13
CA ARG A 217 9.54 -14.45 -2.94
C ARG A 217 9.06 -13.01 -3.11
N THR A 218 7.77 -12.81 -3.21
CA THR A 218 7.17 -11.47 -3.39
C THR A 218 7.31 -10.65 -2.12
N ASP A 219 6.95 -11.21 -0.97
CA ASP A 219 6.96 -10.46 0.29
C ASP A 219 8.38 -10.25 0.80
N MET A 220 9.28 -11.22 0.66
CA MET A 220 10.71 -11.03 0.99
C MET A 220 11.40 -9.92 0.17
N ARG A 221 10.84 -9.49 -0.96
CA ARG A 221 11.32 -8.33 -1.71
C ARG A 221 10.65 -7.02 -1.31
N ARG A 222 9.51 -7.09 -0.61
CA ARG A 222 8.71 -5.92 -0.24
C ARG A 222 9.01 -5.40 1.15
N TYR A 223 9.48 -6.28 2.04
CA TYR A 223 9.88 -5.93 3.40
C TYR A 223 11.40 -6.01 3.51
N VAL A 224 12.02 -4.92 3.91
CA VAL A 224 13.46 -4.91 4.24
C VAL A 224 13.68 -5.58 5.59
N ASN A 225 12.84 -5.24 6.56
CA ASN A 225 12.85 -5.79 7.89
C ASN A 225 11.63 -6.69 8.08
N TRP A 226 11.78 -7.98 7.71
CA TRP A 226 10.72 -8.96 7.87
C TRP A 226 10.33 -9.12 9.35
N LYS A 227 9.02 -9.17 9.62
CA LYS A 227 8.46 -9.46 10.94
C LYS A 227 7.51 -10.65 10.84
N PRO A 228 7.41 -11.48 11.93
CA PRO A 228 6.55 -12.68 11.91
C PRO A 228 5.08 -12.40 11.58
N GLU A 229 4.54 -11.25 11.98
CA GLU A 229 3.16 -10.87 11.70
C GLU A 229 2.84 -10.67 10.20
N PHE A 230 3.86 -10.51 9.35
CA PHE A 230 3.65 -10.37 7.90
C PHE A 230 3.34 -11.71 7.22
N ILE A 231 3.49 -12.83 7.94
CA ILE A 231 3.21 -14.19 7.43
C ILE A 231 1.76 -14.36 6.98
N ASP A 232 0.82 -13.61 7.56
CA ASP A 232 -0.59 -13.69 7.20
C ASP A 232 -0.87 -13.35 5.73
N HIS A 233 -0.07 -12.49 5.11
CA HIS A 233 -0.20 -12.20 3.68
C HIS A 233 0.11 -13.42 2.83
N ILE A 234 1.12 -14.20 3.22
CA ILE A 234 1.52 -15.45 2.56
C ILE A 234 0.46 -16.51 2.81
N ARG A 235 0.04 -16.68 4.08
CA ARG A 235 -0.98 -17.64 4.50
C ARG A 235 -2.29 -17.45 3.72
N ILE A 236 -2.77 -16.21 3.61
CA ILE A 236 -4.03 -15.92 2.90
C ILE A 236 -3.90 -16.28 1.41
N ARG A 237 -2.81 -15.91 0.75
CA ARG A 237 -2.62 -16.23 -0.68
C ARG A 237 -2.52 -17.73 -0.92
N TYR A 238 -1.79 -18.44 -0.07
CA TYR A 238 -1.69 -19.90 -0.11
C TYR A 238 -3.06 -20.56 0.17
N GLY A 239 -3.74 -20.17 1.25
CA GLY A 239 -5.05 -20.70 1.60
C GLY A 239 -6.09 -20.50 0.51
N GLN A 240 -6.08 -19.34 -0.18
CA GLN A 240 -6.95 -19.11 -1.33
C GLN A 240 -6.62 -20.06 -2.50
N SER A 241 -5.36 -20.47 -2.69
CA SER A 241 -5.00 -21.43 -3.73
C SER A 241 -5.47 -22.87 -3.43
N LEU A 242 -5.83 -23.15 -2.20
CA LEU A 242 -6.44 -24.42 -1.79
C LEU A 242 -7.98 -24.41 -1.95
N SER A 243 -8.57 -23.25 -2.24
CA SER A 243 -10.02 -23.13 -2.46
C SER A 243 -10.44 -23.75 -3.81
N GLY A 244 -11.60 -24.42 -3.84
CA GLY A 244 -12.20 -24.88 -5.10
C GLY A 244 -12.51 -23.77 -6.10
N ASP A 245 -12.65 -22.51 -5.64
CA ASP A 245 -12.85 -21.32 -6.47
C ASP A 245 -11.55 -20.66 -6.93
N TRP A 246 -10.39 -21.24 -6.63
CA TRP A 246 -9.10 -20.68 -7.02
C TRP A 246 -8.98 -20.39 -8.53
N PRO A 247 -9.41 -21.24 -9.47
CA PRO A 247 -9.32 -20.96 -10.90
C PRO A 247 -9.97 -19.62 -11.26
N ARG A 248 -11.15 -19.34 -10.68
CA ARG A 248 -11.85 -18.06 -10.87
C ARG A 248 -11.04 -16.88 -10.33
N LEU A 249 -10.50 -17.00 -9.13
CA LEU A 249 -9.70 -15.93 -8.53
C LEU A 249 -8.42 -15.68 -9.31
N ALA A 250 -7.72 -16.72 -9.74
CA ALA A 250 -6.51 -16.63 -10.57
C ALA A 250 -6.79 -15.91 -11.88
N TYR A 251 -7.91 -16.25 -12.54
CA TYR A 251 -8.36 -15.59 -13.77
C TYR A 251 -8.63 -14.09 -13.56
N VAL A 252 -9.40 -13.73 -12.54
CA VAL A 252 -9.72 -12.33 -12.18
C VAL A 252 -8.46 -11.54 -11.88
N ARG A 253 -7.50 -12.13 -11.13
CA ARG A 253 -6.21 -11.50 -10.84
C ARG A 253 -5.38 -11.26 -12.10
N SER A 254 -5.39 -12.20 -13.04
CA SER A 254 -4.71 -12.05 -14.33
C SER A 254 -5.29 -10.91 -15.16
N LEU A 255 -6.62 -10.80 -15.23
CA LEU A 255 -7.30 -9.67 -15.88
C LEU A 255 -6.86 -8.33 -15.30
N GLY A 256 -6.93 -8.19 -13.97
CA GLY A 256 -6.52 -6.96 -13.29
C GLY A 256 -5.04 -6.65 -13.44
N GLY A 257 -4.18 -7.67 -13.52
CA GLY A 257 -2.74 -7.51 -13.72
C GLY A 257 -2.38 -6.96 -15.10
N ASN A 258 -3.02 -7.47 -16.15
CA ASN A 258 -2.77 -7.05 -17.53
C ASN A 258 -3.25 -5.62 -17.80
N LEU A 259 -4.49 -5.31 -17.44
CA LEU A 259 -5.07 -4.00 -17.68
C LEU A 259 -4.39 -2.88 -16.89
N ARG A 260 -3.93 -3.18 -15.67
CA ARG A 260 -3.14 -2.25 -14.87
C ARG A 260 -1.87 -1.77 -15.57
N GLY A 261 -1.19 -2.64 -16.33
CA GLY A 261 0.01 -2.29 -17.09
C GLY A 261 -0.27 -1.43 -18.33
N MET A 262 -1.52 -1.39 -18.80
CA MET A 262 -1.95 -0.61 -19.96
C MET A 262 -2.60 0.73 -19.58
N ASP A 263 -3.06 0.89 -18.34
CA ASP A 263 -3.77 2.07 -17.85
C ASP A 263 -2.81 2.92 -16.99
N THR A 264 -1.91 3.65 -17.67
CA THR A 264 -0.93 4.54 -17.01
C THR A 264 -1.61 5.77 -16.42
N VAL A 265 -0.99 6.36 -15.39
CA VAL A 265 -1.43 7.59 -14.73
C VAL A 265 -0.41 8.72 -14.81
N VAL A 266 0.71 8.51 -15.51
CA VAL A 266 1.76 9.54 -15.61
C VAL A 266 1.29 10.75 -16.42
N ASP A 267 0.39 10.53 -17.38
CA ASP A 267 -0.20 11.59 -18.18
C ASP A 267 -1.24 12.42 -17.43
N ASP A 268 -1.73 11.92 -16.29
CA ASP A 268 -2.68 12.64 -15.41
C ASP A 268 -1.99 13.73 -14.57
N TRP A 269 -0.71 13.54 -14.23
CA TRP A 269 0.01 14.35 -13.24
C TRP A 269 0.01 15.86 -13.51
N PRO A 270 0.27 16.35 -14.75
CA PRO A 270 0.27 17.80 -15.03
C PRO A 270 -1.07 18.48 -14.76
N HIS A 271 -2.15 17.71 -14.67
CA HIS A 271 -3.52 18.19 -14.53
C HIS A 271 -4.05 18.11 -13.09
N ILE A 272 -3.31 17.49 -12.17
CA ILE A 272 -3.70 17.34 -10.76
C ILE A 272 -3.24 18.56 -9.97
N GLN A 273 -4.17 19.45 -9.62
CA GLN A 273 -3.91 20.65 -8.81
C GLN A 273 -3.98 20.37 -7.31
N THR A 274 -4.53 19.24 -6.93
CA THR A 274 -4.70 18.79 -5.54
C THR A 274 -3.35 18.73 -4.83
N LYS A 275 -3.30 19.22 -3.59
CA LYS A 275 -2.12 19.11 -2.73
C LYS A 275 -1.73 17.63 -2.60
N THR A 276 -0.49 17.30 -2.98
CA THR A 276 -0.04 15.92 -3.16
C THR A 276 1.20 15.61 -2.33
N LEU A 277 1.19 14.47 -1.62
CA LEU A 277 2.36 13.89 -0.98
C LEU A 277 2.77 12.59 -1.70
N ILE A 278 4.02 12.54 -2.12
CA ILE A 278 4.65 11.29 -2.55
C ILE A 278 5.46 10.74 -1.38
N LEU A 279 4.92 9.72 -0.73
CA LEU A 279 5.53 9.03 0.40
C LEU A 279 6.13 7.72 -0.04
N GLY A 280 7.39 7.44 0.30
CA GLY A 280 8.01 6.21 -0.14
C GLY A 280 9.16 5.70 0.70
N GLY A 281 9.44 4.41 0.59
CA GLY A 281 10.66 3.79 1.10
C GLY A 281 11.81 3.98 0.11
N GLU A 282 12.94 4.45 0.59
CA GLU A 282 14.08 4.80 -0.28
C GLU A 282 14.63 3.59 -1.05
N VAL A 283 14.48 2.38 -0.49
CA VAL A 283 14.99 1.15 -1.11
C VAL A 283 13.90 0.31 -1.82
N ASP A 284 12.77 0.91 -2.17
CA ASP A 284 11.74 0.27 -3.00
C ASP A 284 12.17 0.14 -4.47
N GLY A 285 13.26 -0.59 -4.67
CA GLY A 285 13.88 -0.79 -5.97
C GLY A 285 14.77 0.38 -6.42
N PRO A 286 15.67 0.12 -7.39
CA PRO A 286 16.77 1.03 -7.72
C PRO A 286 16.32 2.34 -8.38
N ASN A 287 15.13 2.37 -8.95
CA ASN A 287 14.62 3.53 -9.69
C ASN A 287 13.52 4.31 -8.96
N PHE A 288 12.99 3.80 -7.83
CA PHE A 288 11.86 4.42 -7.16
C PHE A 288 12.16 5.87 -6.72
N PRO A 289 13.27 6.17 -6.02
CA PRO A 289 13.55 7.54 -5.58
C PRO A 289 13.66 8.54 -6.74
N ARG A 290 14.30 8.14 -7.84
CA ARG A 290 14.42 8.98 -9.04
C ARG A 290 13.06 9.25 -9.68
N ASN A 291 12.25 8.21 -9.84
CA ASN A 291 10.94 8.31 -10.48
C ASN A 291 9.93 9.07 -9.60
N ALA A 292 10.03 8.91 -8.28
CA ALA A 292 9.23 9.67 -7.32
C ALA A 292 9.57 11.18 -7.35
N ARG A 293 10.85 11.55 -7.43
CA ARG A 293 11.27 12.95 -7.61
C ARG A 293 10.76 13.52 -8.91
N HIS A 294 10.88 12.77 -10.02
CA HIS A 294 10.32 13.19 -11.31
C HIS A 294 8.80 13.44 -11.24
N ALA A 295 8.06 12.60 -10.53
CA ALA A 295 6.62 12.83 -10.34
C ALA A 295 6.33 14.15 -9.60
N VAL A 296 7.15 14.50 -8.59
CA VAL A 296 7.05 15.81 -7.91
C VAL A 296 7.36 16.96 -8.85
N ASP A 297 8.35 16.81 -9.73
CA ASP A 297 8.72 17.86 -10.70
C ASP A 297 7.57 18.15 -11.70
N VAL A 298 6.71 17.18 -11.95
CA VAL A 298 5.61 17.28 -12.93
C VAL A 298 4.28 17.68 -12.27
N LEU A 299 4.02 17.23 -11.04
CA LEU A 299 2.81 17.56 -10.29
C LEU A 299 2.85 19.02 -9.84
N PRO A 300 1.81 19.86 -10.12
CA PRO A 300 1.83 21.29 -9.82
C PRO A 300 1.96 21.65 -8.33
N ASN A 301 1.47 20.78 -7.43
CA ASN A 301 1.42 21.05 -5.98
C ASN A 301 1.80 19.80 -5.19
N ALA A 302 3.07 19.37 -5.30
CA ALA A 302 3.53 18.14 -4.68
C ALA A 302 4.76 18.32 -3.80
N GLU A 303 4.81 17.53 -2.73
CA GLU A 303 6.00 17.32 -1.91
C GLU A 303 6.35 15.84 -1.81
N ILE A 304 7.57 15.53 -1.43
CA ILE A 304 8.07 14.16 -1.31
C ILE A 304 8.64 13.91 0.07
N PHE A 305 8.34 12.74 0.64
CA PHE A 305 8.98 12.24 1.84
C PHE A 305 9.46 10.81 1.63
N LEU A 306 10.77 10.59 1.63
CA LEU A 306 11.38 9.27 1.49
C LEU A 306 11.93 8.80 2.83
N ILE A 307 11.57 7.58 3.23
CA ILE A 307 12.02 6.96 4.48
C ILE A 307 13.25 6.11 4.17
N PRO A 308 14.43 6.44 4.76
CA PRO A 308 15.66 5.68 4.52
C PRO A 308 15.55 4.23 5.00
N GLY A 309 16.14 3.30 4.25
CA GLY A 309 16.26 1.89 4.64
C GLY A 309 14.97 1.09 4.67
N VAL A 310 13.86 1.62 4.12
CA VAL A 310 12.53 0.99 4.11
C VAL A 310 12.12 0.65 2.69
N GLY A 311 11.44 -0.48 2.54
CA GLY A 311 11.01 -1.04 1.25
C GLY A 311 9.59 -0.66 0.84
N HIS A 312 8.96 -1.60 0.10
CA HIS A 312 7.67 -1.37 -0.55
C HIS A 312 6.50 -1.21 0.43
N ASN A 313 6.47 -1.99 1.50
CA ASN A 313 5.35 -2.01 2.45
C ASN A 313 5.63 -1.17 3.70
N LEU A 314 6.12 0.06 3.52
CA LEU A 314 6.54 0.95 4.61
C LEU A 314 5.45 1.18 5.68
N HIS A 315 4.18 1.20 5.31
CA HIS A 315 3.05 1.44 6.22
C HIS A 315 2.83 0.29 7.21
N GLU A 316 3.38 -0.91 6.95
CA GLU A 316 3.42 -2.03 7.88
C GLU A 316 4.80 -2.16 8.55
N GLU A 317 5.88 -1.82 7.84
CA GLU A 317 7.26 -1.96 8.31
C GLU A 317 7.60 -0.89 9.36
N VAL A 318 7.18 0.36 9.13
CA VAL A 318 7.39 1.53 10.01
C VAL A 318 6.10 2.34 10.18
N PRO A 319 5.04 1.74 10.74
CA PRO A 319 3.69 2.31 10.76
C PRO A 319 3.62 3.66 11.49
N GLU A 320 4.45 3.88 12.51
CA GLU A 320 4.45 5.12 13.30
C GLU A 320 4.94 6.29 12.46
N ILE A 321 6.00 6.12 11.66
CA ILE A 321 6.56 7.16 10.80
C ILE A 321 5.56 7.51 9.70
N VAL A 322 4.98 6.49 9.06
CA VAL A 322 3.98 6.68 8.00
C VAL A 322 2.75 7.39 8.54
N SER A 323 2.24 6.97 9.70
CA SER A 323 1.05 7.58 10.31
C SER A 323 1.31 9.03 10.71
N ALA A 324 2.46 9.34 11.32
CA ALA A 324 2.84 10.71 11.68
C ALA A 324 2.91 11.62 10.46
N GLU A 325 3.49 11.15 9.36
CA GLU A 325 3.61 11.92 8.12
C GLU A 325 2.25 12.12 7.43
N LEU A 326 1.38 11.11 7.43
CA LEU A 326 0.00 11.27 6.97
C LEU A 326 -0.74 12.35 7.77
N ILE A 327 -0.67 12.29 9.10
CA ILE A 327 -1.33 13.25 9.98
C ILE A 327 -0.79 14.67 9.75
N ARG A 328 0.55 14.83 9.67
CA ARG A 328 1.20 16.12 9.36
C ARG A 328 0.66 16.72 8.06
N PHE A 329 0.68 15.92 7.00
CA PHE A 329 0.30 16.39 5.66
C PHE A 329 -1.20 16.67 5.54
N LEU A 330 -2.04 15.81 6.07
CA LEU A 330 -3.49 15.96 6.02
C LEU A 330 -4.01 17.06 6.94
N GLY A 331 -3.24 17.45 7.96
CA GLY A 331 -3.57 18.54 8.88
C GLY A 331 -3.22 19.95 8.35
N SER A 332 -2.49 20.04 7.23
CA SER A 332 -1.91 21.29 6.73
C SER A 332 -2.73 22.03 5.67
#